data_42a277392e2f18f6fa2bbef022e0956c
#
_entry.id   42a277392e2f18f6fa2bbef022e0956c
#
_cell.length_a   1.000
_cell.length_b   1.000
_cell.length_c   1.000
_cell.angle_alpha   90.00
_cell.angle_beta   90.00
_cell.angle_gamma   90.00
#
_symmetry.space_group_name_H-M   'P 1'
#
loop_
_entity.id
_entity.type
_entity.pdbx_description
1 polymer ?
#
loop_
_entity_poly.entity_id
_entity_poly.type
_entity_poly.pdbx_seq_one_letter_code
_entity_poly.pdbx_strand_id
1 'polypeptide(L)'
;MSVLDLARPEIRAMQPYSSARMEASGGQVFLNANESAWAPVGDDGLGCNRYPDPQPAALIDALAALYGVRREQLLVGRGSDEAIDLLVRAFCRAGEDAILIQPPTFGMYAVCARIQNAGVIEVALKSDFTLDVNAILAAVTPAVKLVFICTPNNPTGQLVPRASVERLAQALAGRALLVVDEAYVEFTDAGDASVTDLVDRYDNLAVLRTLSKAWALAGARIGSLLANAEVISLLKRIMPPYPLPLPCVDAALIGLSGWGQANAREHVAIVREHRQRMQGALRRLPGVREVLPSQANFLAVRFDDATAVYRQLLVAGIVVRDIRRYPHLGDALRITIGTPEENARVLAVLQEAATCA
;
A
#
# COMPACT_ATOMS: atom_id res chain seq x y z
N MET A 1 -13.45 25.33 -2.13
CA MET A 1 -13.68 24.49 -0.93
C MET A 1 -12.37 23.79 -0.66
N SER A 2 -11.79 23.94 0.54
CA SER A 2 -10.53 23.23 0.90
C SER A 2 -10.78 21.74 1.03
N VAL A 3 -9.78 20.91 0.72
CA VAL A 3 -9.84 19.45 0.98
C VAL A 3 -10.11 19.14 2.46
N LEU A 4 -9.72 20.03 3.37
CA LEU A 4 -10.01 19.90 4.80
C LEU A 4 -11.50 20.05 5.14
N ASP A 5 -12.32 20.64 4.26
CA ASP A 5 -13.77 20.72 4.50
C ASP A 5 -14.45 19.35 4.41
N LEU A 6 -13.77 18.37 3.79
CA LEU A 6 -14.19 16.96 3.75
C LEU A 6 -13.88 16.20 5.04
N ALA A 7 -12.90 16.69 5.83
CA ALA A 7 -12.48 16.04 7.08
C ALA A 7 -13.46 16.31 8.21
N ARG A 8 -13.44 15.44 9.20
CA ARG A 8 -14.23 15.54 10.43
C ARG A 8 -13.93 16.84 11.17
N PRO A 9 -14.96 17.65 11.52
CA PRO A 9 -14.74 18.93 12.22
C PRO A 9 -14.00 18.77 13.54
N GLU A 10 -14.29 17.69 14.31
CA GLU A 10 -13.65 17.38 15.58
C GLU A 10 -12.14 17.16 15.41
N ILE A 11 -11.72 16.48 14.35
CA ILE A 11 -10.30 16.23 14.04
C ILE A 11 -9.63 17.53 13.59
N ARG A 12 -10.34 18.35 12.81
CA ARG A 12 -9.83 19.68 12.42
C ARG A 12 -9.59 20.60 13.61
N ALA A 13 -10.40 20.48 14.64
CA ALA A 13 -10.29 21.29 15.86
C ALA A 13 -9.28 20.74 16.89
N MET A 14 -8.86 19.45 16.74
CA MET A 14 -7.90 18.84 17.66
C MET A 14 -6.56 19.57 17.66
N GLN A 15 -6.01 19.77 18.85
CA GLN A 15 -4.59 20.06 19.00
C GLN A 15 -3.81 18.74 18.96
N PRO A 16 -2.69 18.67 18.23
CA PRO A 16 -1.84 17.48 18.24
C PRO A 16 -1.32 17.23 19.64
N TYR A 17 -1.09 15.96 19.97
CA TYR A 17 -0.36 15.64 21.20
C TYR A 17 1.07 16.19 21.07
N SER A 18 1.47 17.04 22.05
CA SER A 18 2.86 17.47 22.16
C SER A 18 3.64 16.40 22.93
N SER A 19 4.57 15.74 22.26
CA SER A 19 5.44 14.79 22.92
C SER A 19 6.61 15.51 23.59
N ALA A 20 7.11 14.93 24.69
CA ALA A 20 8.29 15.46 25.38
C ALA A 20 9.49 15.69 24.44
N ARG A 21 9.60 14.87 23.38
CA ARG A 21 10.65 15.00 22.34
C ARG A 21 10.43 16.21 21.44
N MET A 22 9.18 16.60 21.19
CA MET A 22 8.83 17.77 20.36
C MET A 22 8.98 19.08 21.12
N GLU A 23 8.83 19.06 22.48
CA GLU A 23 8.93 20.26 23.32
C GLU A 23 10.36 20.74 23.57
N ALA A 24 11.35 19.85 23.39
CA ALA A 24 12.76 20.14 23.66
C ALA A 24 13.62 19.97 22.41
N SER A 25 13.87 21.05 21.69
CA SER A 25 14.89 21.08 20.63
C SER A 25 16.24 21.52 21.19
N GLY A 26 17.30 20.73 20.97
CA GLY A 26 18.68 21.15 21.17
C GLY A 26 19.33 20.86 22.52
N GLY A 27 18.75 19.98 23.37
CA GLY A 27 19.37 19.54 24.61
C GLY A 27 20.40 18.41 24.44
N GLN A 28 21.39 18.32 25.33
CA GLN A 28 22.31 17.19 25.39
C GLN A 28 21.92 16.18 26.49
N VAL A 29 21.13 16.57 27.47
CA VAL A 29 20.64 15.73 28.56
C VAL A 29 19.12 15.69 28.52
N PHE A 30 18.57 14.51 28.26
CA PHE A 30 17.12 14.31 28.12
C PHE A 30 16.59 13.59 29.36
N LEU A 31 15.79 14.33 30.18
CA LEU A 31 15.15 13.85 31.41
C LEU A 31 13.64 14.15 31.42
N ASN A 32 13.02 14.22 30.24
CA ASN A 32 11.67 14.74 30.03
C ASN A 32 10.64 13.68 29.58
N ALA A 33 11.08 12.41 29.35
CA ALA A 33 10.20 11.37 28.82
C ALA A 33 10.18 10.09 29.69
N ASN A 34 10.72 10.13 30.89
CA ASN A 34 10.81 9.00 31.82
C ASN A 34 11.51 7.76 31.24
N GLU A 35 12.39 7.97 30.28
CA GLU A 35 13.17 6.94 29.62
C GLU A 35 14.27 6.40 30.53
N SER A 36 14.72 5.15 30.28
CA SER A 36 15.89 4.62 30.96
C SER A 36 17.14 5.44 30.63
N ALA A 37 17.96 5.70 31.66
CA ALA A 37 19.25 6.37 31.46
C ALA A 37 20.31 5.47 30.79
N TRP A 38 20.09 4.16 30.79
CA TRP A 38 21.02 3.16 30.27
C TRP A 38 20.46 2.47 29.04
N ALA A 39 21.31 2.23 28.05
CA ALA A 39 20.98 1.45 26.89
C ALA A 39 20.72 -0.02 27.26
N PRO A 40 19.82 -0.74 26.54
CA PRO A 40 19.61 -2.16 26.75
C PRO A 40 20.83 -2.98 26.28
N VAL A 41 20.93 -4.22 26.76
CA VAL A 41 21.98 -5.15 26.30
C VAL A 41 21.80 -5.41 24.80
N GLY A 42 22.92 -5.30 24.04
CA GLY A 42 22.91 -5.50 22.57
C GLY A 42 22.38 -4.33 21.78
N ASP A 43 22.33 -3.13 22.33
CA ASP A 43 21.84 -1.92 21.62
C ASP A 43 22.82 -1.44 20.52
N ASP A 44 24.10 -1.77 20.59
CA ASP A 44 25.15 -1.42 19.63
C ASP A 44 25.16 0.08 19.20
N GLY A 45 24.72 0.95 20.10
CA GLY A 45 24.70 2.40 19.88
C GLY A 45 23.46 2.92 19.14
N LEU A 46 22.43 2.09 18.89
CA LEU A 46 21.18 2.49 18.23
C LEU A 46 20.33 3.43 19.11
N GLY A 47 20.47 3.36 20.45
CA GLY A 47 19.77 4.24 21.38
C GLY A 47 18.32 3.82 21.65
N CYS A 48 18.04 2.52 21.66
CA CYS A 48 16.69 1.98 21.87
C CYS A 48 16.08 2.31 23.23
N ASN A 49 16.85 2.83 24.19
CA ASN A 49 16.35 3.38 25.45
C ASN A 49 15.71 4.76 25.31
N ARG A 50 15.70 5.34 24.13
CA ARG A 50 15.13 6.66 23.83
C ARG A 50 14.00 6.56 22.84
N TYR A 51 12.94 7.36 23.06
CA TYR A 51 11.88 7.51 22.06
C TYR A 51 12.45 8.11 20.77
N PRO A 52 12.09 7.56 19.61
CA PRO A 52 12.48 8.13 18.32
C PRO A 52 11.80 9.46 18.04
N ASP A 53 12.31 10.20 17.07
CA ASP A 53 11.55 11.32 16.52
C ASP A 53 10.26 10.79 15.85
N PRO A 54 9.12 11.48 16.00
CA PRO A 54 7.85 11.04 15.41
C PRO A 54 7.92 10.86 13.89
N GLN A 55 8.68 11.72 13.24
CA GLN A 55 8.97 11.71 11.80
C GLN A 55 10.47 11.95 11.59
N PRO A 56 11.32 10.90 11.65
CA PRO A 56 12.78 11.04 11.62
C PRO A 56 13.24 11.78 10.38
N ALA A 57 13.95 12.89 10.55
CA ALA A 57 14.29 13.82 9.48
C ALA A 57 15.04 13.15 8.33
N ALA A 58 16.04 12.31 8.63
CA ALA A 58 16.81 11.60 7.62
C ALA A 58 15.94 10.66 6.77
N LEU A 59 14.97 9.96 7.40
CA LEU A 59 14.04 9.08 6.68
C LEU A 59 13.08 9.88 5.81
N ILE A 60 12.55 10.99 6.34
CA ILE A 60 11.68 11.90 5.57
C ILE A 60 12.43 12.46 4.35
N ASP A 61 13.68 12.89 4.51
CA ASP A 61 14.49 13.43 3.41
C ASP A 61 14.74 12.38 2.33
N ALA A 62 15.13 11.17 2.72
CA ALA A 62 15.39 10.08 1.79
C ALA A 62 14.13 9.69 1.00
N LEU A 63 12.97 9.59 1.67
CA LEU A 63 11.70 9.24 1.02
C LEU A 63 11.13 10.38 0.19
N ALA A 64 11.26 11.64 0.63
CA ALA A 64 10.84 12.80 -0.15
C ALA A 64 11.65 12.90 -1.46
N ALA A 65 12.96 12.69 -1.39
CA ALA A 65 13.82 12.62 -2.57
C ALA A 65 13.46 11.44 -3.49
N LEU A 66 13.17 10.25 -2.91
CA LEU A 66 12.77 9.07 -3.68
C LEU A 66 11.47 9.27 -4.45
N TYR A 67 10.49 9.92 -3.85
CA TYR A 67 9.15 10.09 -4.42
C TYR A 67 8.97 11.42 -5.17
N GLY A 68 9.97 12.30 -5.13
CA GLY A 68 9.91 13.60 -5.81
C GLY A 68 8.90 14.58 -5.21
N VAL A 69 8.70 14.53 -3.88
CA VAL A 69 7.75 15.39 -3.16
C VAL A 69 8.45 16.24 -2.10
N ARG A 70 7.79 17.28 -1.60
CA ARG A 70 8.30 18.07 -0.48
C ARG A 70 8.07 17.34 0.86
N ARG A 71 8.90 17.66 1.87
CA ARG A 71 8.81 17.05 3.22
C ARG A 71 7.43 17.22 3.85
N GLU A 72 6.81 18.37 3.69
CA GLU A 72 5.48 18.68 4.22
C GLU A 72 4.35 17.91 3.55
N GLN A 73 4.59 17.32 2.40
CA GLN A 73 3.64 16.47 1.66
C GLN A 73 3.77 14.99 2.00
N LEU A 74 4.65 14.63 2.94
CA LEU A 74 4.95 13.25 3.28
C LEU A 74 4.62 12.96 4.75
N LEU A 75 3.94 11.84 4.99
CA LEU A 75 3.74 11.22 6.29
C LEU A 75 4.25 9.78 6.22
N VAL A 76 5.13 9.41 7.14
CA VAL A 76 5.66 8.04 7.24
C VAL A 76 5.06 7.34 8.45
N GLY A 77 4.59 6.10 8.25
CA GLY A 77 3.94 5.30 9.27
C GLY A 77 4.31 3.82 9.18
N ARG A 78 3.65 3.00 10.01
CA ARG A 78 3.86 1.54 10.13
C ARG A 78 3.23 0.77 8.96
N GLY A 79 3.75 0.97 7.76
CA GLY A 79 3.19 0.49 6.50
C GLY A 79 2.08 1.43 5.98
N SER A 80 1.67 1.21 4.73
CA SER A 80 0.53 1.92 4.14
C SER A 80 -0.79 1.63 4.86
N ASP A 81 -0.88 0.51 5.59
CA ASP A 81 -2.06 0.15 6.38
C ASP A 81 -2.38 1.20 7.46
N GLU A 82 -1.37 1.76 8.14
CA GLU A 82 -1.59 2.83 9.11
C GLU A 82 -2.09 4.11 8.44
N ALA A 83 -1.59 4.44 7.27
CA ALA A 83 -2.07 5.60 6.52
C ALA A 83 -3.54 5.44 6.10
N ILE A 84 -3.96 4.22 5.68
CA ILE A 84 -5.36 3.91 5.38
C ILE A 84 -6.24 4.14 6.63
N ASP A 85 -5.84 3.60 7.78
CA ASP A 85 -6.57 3.74 9.04
C ASP A 85 -6.69 5.21 9.48
N LEU A 86 -5.58 5.96 9.43
CA LEU A 86 -5.57 7.40 9.76
C LEU A 86 -6.49 8.21 8.83
N LEU A 87 -6.47 7.93 7.51
CA LEU A 87 -7.36 8.59 6.56
C LEU A 87 -8.83 8.31 6.89
N VAL A 88 -9.19 7.05 7.13
CA VAL A 88 -10.57 6.70 7.48
C VAL A 88 -11.00 7.38 8.78
N ARG A 89 -10.15 7.41 9.80
CA ARG A 89 -10.47 8.09 11.08
C ARG A 89 -10.58 9.60 10.92
N ALA A 90 -9.75 10.22 10.08
CA ALA A 90 -9.76 11.67 9.89
C ALA A 90 -10.94 12.17 9.07
N PHE A 91 -11.41 11.37 8.11
CA PHE A 91 -12.41 11.84 7.14
C PHE A 91 -13.80 11.23 7.34
N CYS A 92 -13.93 10.04 7.95
CA CYS A 92 -15.23 9.37 8.06
C CYS A 92 -15.78 9.40 9.49
N ARG A 93 -16.93 10.04 9.68
CA ARG A 93 -17.71 9.96 10.92
C ARG A 93 -18.41 8.60 11.00
N ALA A 94 -18.36 8.00 12.20
CA ALA A 94 -19.00 6.72 12.47
C ALA A 94 -20.53 6.81 12.25
N GLY A 95 -21.07 5.86 11.47
CA GLY A 95 -22.51 5.77 11.20
C GLY A 95 -23.05 6.78 10.19
N GLU A 96 -22.24 7.74 9.70
CA GLU A 96 -22.71 8.80 8.80
C GLU A 96 -21.97 8.79 7.44
N ASP A 97 -20.63 8.65 7.47
CA ASP A 97 -19.80 8.78 6.28
C ASP A 97 -19.39 7.40 5.75
N ALA A 98 -18.90 7.37 4.53
CA ALA A 98 -18.53 6.14 3.82
C ALA A 98 -17.24 6.30 3.04
N ILE A 99 -16.62 5.15 2.74
CA ILE A 99 -15.59 5.01 1.71
C ILE A 99 -16.20 4.35 0.46
N LEU A 100 -15.54 4.55 -0.70
CA LEU A 100 -15.87 3.85 -1.94
C LEU A 100 -14.67 3.03 -2.40
N ILE A 101 -14.90 1.77 -2.75
CA ILE A 101 -13.90 0.80 -3.21
C ILE A 101 -14.38 0.04 -4.44
N GLN A 102 -13.46 -0.65 -5.15
CA GLN A 102 -13.77 -1.40 -6.38
C GLN A 102 -13.37 -2.88 -6.23
N PRO A 103 -14.26 -3.74 -5.66
CA PRO A 103 -13.98 -5.16 -5.59
C PRO A 103 -13.90 -5.83 -6.99
N PRO A 104 -13.00 -6.83 -7.16
CA PRO A 104 -12.03 -7.34 -6.18
C PRO A 104 -10.83 -6.42 -6.01
N THR A 105 -10.58 -5.98 -4.79
CA THR A 105 -9.47 -5.08 -4.44
C THR A 105 -8.89 -5.40 -3.05
N PHE A 106 -7.90 -4.64 -2.60
CA PHE A 106 -7.24 -4.86 -1.29
C PHE A 106 -8.22 -4.70 -0.13
N GLY A 107 -8.34 -5.74 0.69
CA GLY A 107 -9.40 -5.84 1.70
C GLY A 107 -9.27 -4.89 2.90
N MET A 108 -8.08 -4.32 3.16
CA MET A 108 -7.86 -3.45 4.33
C MET A 108 -8.66 -2.16 4.28
N TYR A 109 -8.97 -1.64 3.11
CA TYR A 109 -9.83 -0.45 3.00
C TYR A 109 -11.18 -0.67 3.70
N ALA A 110 -11.85 -1.77 3.35
CA ALA A 110 -13.13 -2.13 3.97
C ALA A 110 -12.99 -2.51 5.45
N VAL A 111 -11.87 -3.14 5.85
CA VAL A 111 -11.59 -3.47 7.25
C VAL A 111 -11.47 -2.20 8.08
N CYS A 112 -10.66 -1.23 7.67
CA CYS A 112 -10.49 0.05 8.37
C CYS A 112 -11.81 0.83 8.46
N ALA A 113 -12.60 0.85 7.37
CA ALA A 113 -13.92 1.48 7.39
C ALA A 113 -14.88 0.83 8.40
N ARG A 114 -14.94 -0.50 8.43
CA ARG A 114 -15.78 -1.24 9.40
C ARG A 114 -15.33 -1.03 10.85
N ILE A 115 -14.02 -0.99 11.11
CA ILE A 115 -13.48 -0.66 12.45
C ILE A 115 -13.94 0.74 12.89
N GLN A 116 -13.96 1.71 11.96
CA GLN A 116 -14.44 3.08 12.21
C GLN A 116 -15.98 3.17 12.26
N ASN A 117 -16.71 2.08 11.98
CA ASN A 117 -18.16 2.08 11.76
C ASN A 117 -18.58 3.04 10.63
N ALA A 118 -17.76 3.18 9.61
CA ALA A 118 -18.07 3.91 8.38
C ALA A 118 -18.66 2.97 7.33
N GLY A 119 -19.52 3.50 6.46
CA GLY A 119 -20.10 2.76 5.35
C GLY A 119 -19.06 2.36 4.30
N VAL A 120 -19.32 1.27 3.59
CA VAL A 120 -18.51 0.83 2.44
C VAL A 120 -19.43 0.76 1.22
N ILE A 121 -19.17 1.61 0.23
CA ILE A 121 -19.84 1.59 -1.06
C ILE A 121 -18.95 0.83 -2.04
N GLU A 122 -19.49 -0.21 -2.66
CA GLU A 122 -18.78 -1.06 -3.58
C GLU A 122 -19.25 -0.81 -5.02
N VAL A 123 -18.31 -0.45 -5.89
CA VAL A 123 -18.50 -0.38 -7.34
C VAL A 123 -17.57 -1.42 -7.95
N ALA A 124 -18.12 -2.57 -8.33
CA ALA A 124 -17.30 -3.68 -8.83
C ALA A 124 -16.46 -3.26 -10.05
N LEU A 125 -15.26 -3.82 -10.17
CA LEU A 125 -14.52 -3.77 -11.43
C LEU A 125 -15.32 -4.41 -12.56
N LYS A 126 -15.05 -4.03 -13.79
CA LYS A 126 -15.67 -4.65 -14.96
C LYS A 126 -15.28 -6.13 -15.09
N SER A 127 -15.89 -6.86 -16.00
CA SER A 127 -15.61 -8.28 -16.22
C SER A 127 -14.17 -8.58 -16.62
N ASP A 128 -13.47 -7.61 -17.23
CA ASP A 128 -12.06 -7.64 -17.57
C ASP A 128 -11.16 -7.09 -16.46
N PHE A 129 -11.73 -6.82 -15.28
CA PHE A 129 -11.08 -6.22 -14.10
C PHE A 129 -10.56 -4.80 -14.33
N THR A 130 -11.01 -4.10 -15.37
CA THR A 130 -10.73 -2.67 -15.54
C THR A 130 -11.67 -1.81 -14.71
N LEU A 131 -11.22 -0.58 -14.42
CA LEU A 131 -11.96 0.38 -13.61
C LEU A 131 -13.13 1.00 -14.40
N ASP A 132 -14.31 1.09 -13.78
CA ASP A 132 -15.43 1.86 -14.32
C ASP A 132 -15.51 3.25 -13.69
N VAL A 133 -14.82 4.21 -14.29
CA VAL A 133 -14.76 5.61 -13.79
C VAL A 133 -16.15 6.24 -13.75
N ASN A 134 -17.03 5.94 -14.71
CA ASN A 134 -18.37 6.52 -14.75
C ASN A 134 -19.25 5.98 -13.61
N ALA A 135 -19.21 4.67 -13.38
CA ALA A 135 -19.93 4.04 -12.27
C ALA A 135 -19.42 4.54 -10.91
N ILE A 136 -18.11 4.71 -10.73
CA ILE A 136 -17.54 5.30 -9.53
C ILE A 136 -18.09 6.69 -9.28
N LEU A 137 -18.03 7.58 -10.29
CA LEU A 137 -18.50 8.97 -10.15
C LEU A 137 -20.00 9.05 -9.88
N ALA A 138 -20.81 8.14 -10.45
CA ALA A 138 -22.24 8.05 -10.20
C ALA A 138 -22.59 7.57 -8.77
N ALA A 139 -21.73 6.75 -8.16
CA ALA A 139 -21.92 6.22 -6.81
C ALA A 139 -21.47 7.18 -5.69
N VAL A 140 -20.76 8.26 -6.02
CA VAL A 140 -20.28 9.23 -5.02
C VAL A 140 -21.45 10.12 -4.56
N THR A 141 -21.85 9.91 -3.31
CA THR A 141 -22.82 10.74 -2.58
C THR A 141 -22.10 11.70 -1.61
N PRO A 142 -22.78 12.66 -0.98
CA PRO A 142 -22.17 13.50 0.06
C PRO A 142 -21.62 12.74 1.26
N ALA A 143 -22.08 11.51 1.51
CA ALA A 143 -21.55 10.63 2.55
C ALA A 143 -20.16 10.04 2.21
N VAL A 144 -19.83 9.91 0.90
CA VAL A 144 -18.52 9.38 0.47
C VAL A 144 -17.44 10.43 0.72
N LYS A 145 -16.50 10.13 1.62
CA LYS A 145 -15.37 11.01 1.93
C LYS A 145 -14.06 10.56 1.30
N LEU A 146 -13.90 9.25 1.10
CA LEU A 146 -12.70 8.64 0.54
C LEU A 146 -13.06 7.72 -0.62
N VAL A 147 -12.33 7.82 -1.72
CA VAL A 147 -12.39 6.87 -2.84
C VAL A 147 -11.03 6.23 -2.96
N PHE A 148 -10.92 4.92 -2.72
CA PHE A 148 -9.67 4.17 -2.82
C PHE A 148 -9.53 3.55 -4.21
N ILE A 149 -8.37 3.69 -4.83
CA ILE A 149 -7.98 3.03 -6.09
C ILE A 149 -6.66 2.30 -5.84
N CYS A 150 -6.62 0.98 -6.10
CA CYS A 150 -5.39 0.19 -6.01
C CYS A 150 -4.78 0.03 -7.41
N THR A 151 -3.53 0.46 -7.60
CA THR A 151 -2.86 0.39 -8.92
C THR A 151 -1.34 0.19 -8.80
N PRO A 152 -0.79 -0.91 -9.30
CA PRO A 152 -1.46 -2.12 -9.82
C PRO A 152 -2.40 -2.75 -8.80
N ASN A 153 -3.58 -3.20 -9.24
CA ASN A 153 -4.60 -3.70 -8.33
C ASN A 153 -4.22 -5.04 -7.68
N ASN A 154 -4.50 -5.18 -6.41
CA ASN A 154 -4.41 -6.43 -5.68
C ASN A 154 -5.83 -6.95 -5.36
N PRO A 155 -6.28 -8.14 -5.87
CA PRO A 155 -5.40 -9.26 -6.28
C PRO A 155 -5.23 -9.47 -7.81
N THR A 156 -5.74 -8.62 -8.67
CA THR A 156 -5.84 -8.90 -10.11
C THR A 156 -4.59 -8.53 -10.92
N GLY A 157 -3.81 -7.56 -10.45
CA GLY A 157 -2.53 -7.15 -11.05
C GLY A 157 -2.63 -6.07 -12.12
N GLN A 158 -3.84 -5.62 -12.51
CA GLN A 158 -3.99 -4.60 -13.55
C GLN A 158 -3.54 -3.22 -13.08
N LEU A 159 -2.93 -2.48 -14.01
CA LEU A 159 -2.61 -1.07 -13.86
C LEU A 159 -3.82 -0.21 -14.26
N VAL A 160 -4.17 0.74 -13.42
CA VAL A 160 -5.16 1.76 -13.77
C VAL A 160 -4.47 2.85 -14.61
N PRO A 161 -5.01 3.22 -15.78
CA PRO A 161 -4.44 4.28 -16.59
C PRO A 161 -4.38 5.61 -15.84
N ARG A 162 -3.25 6.32 -15.94
CA ARG A 162 -3.03 7.62 -15.32
C ARG A 162 -4.17 8.61 -15.65
N ALA A 163 -4.63 8.65 -16.91
CA ALA A 163 -5.75 9.49 -17.33
C ALA A 163 -7.06 9.21 -16.55
N SER A 164 -7.27 7.97 -16.12
CA SER A 164 -8.42 7.61 -15.27
C SER A 164 -8.27 8.18 -13.86
N VAL A 165 -7.06 8.18 -13.29
CA VAL A 165 -6.77 8.79 -12.00
C VAL A 165 -6.95 10.31 -12.07
N GLU A 166 -6.41 10.97 -13.10
CA GLU A 166 -6.58 12.42 -13.29
C GLU A 166 -8.05 12.81 -13.44
N ARG A 167 -8.81 12.06 -14.21
CA ARG A 167 -10.25 12.28 -14.39
C ARG A 167 -11.02 12.15 -13.06
N LEU A 168 -10.68 11.14 -12.24
CA LEU A 168 -11.27 10.98 -10.92
C LEU A 168 -10.88 12.13 -10.00
N ALA A 169 -9.59 12.49 -9.90
CA ALA A 169 -9.12 13.60 -9.07
C ALA A 169 -9.84 14.90 -9.42
N GLN A 170 -9.97 15.21 -10.71
CA GLN A 170 -10.68 16.40 -11.18
C GLN A 170 -12.17 16.37 -10.82
N ALA A 171 -12.86 15.26 -11.05
CA ALA A 171 -14.30 15.15 -10.83
C ALA A 171 -14.69 15.05 -9.35
N LEU A 172 -13.77 14.60 -8.50
CA LEU A 172 -13.95 14.47 -7.05
C LEU A 172 -13.52 15.72 -6.27
N ALA A 173 -12.99 16.75 -6.92
CA ALA A 173 -12.57 17.98 -6.27
C ALA A 173 -13.72 18.59 -5.45
N GLY A 174 -13.47 18.86 -4.17
CA GLY A 174 -14.48 19.35 -3.21
C GLY A 174 -15.57 18.34 -2.82
N ARG A 175 -15.50 17.07 -3.29
CA ARG A 175 -16.50 16.03 -3.02
C ARG A 175 -15.94 14.87 -2.21
N ALA A 176 -14.74 14.39 -2.53
CA ALA A 176 -14.07 13.30 -1.85
C ALA A 176 -12.56 13.38 -2.04
N LEU A 177 -11.78 12.84 -1.09
CA LEU A 177 -10.36 12.60 -1.26
C LEU A 177 -10.16 11.30 -2.05
N LEU A 178 -9.43 11.38 -3.16
CA LEU A 178 -9.00 10.23 -3.94
C LEU A 178 -7.71 9.68 -3.35
N VAL A 179 -7.72 8.40 -2.95
CA VAL A 179 -6.56 7.69 -2.39
C VAL A 179 -6.10 6.65 -3.39
N VAL A 180 -4.91 6.82 -3.94
CA VAL A 180 -4.30 5.91 -4.92
C VAL A 180 -3.24 5.06 -4.22
N ASP A 181 -3.48 3.77 -4.12
CA ASP A 181 -2.54 2.82 -3.50
C ASP A 181 -1.60 2.24 -4.56
N GLU A 182 -0.35 2.69 -4.50
CA GLU A 182 0.74 2.33 -5.40
C GLU A 182 1.72 1.32 -4.77
N ALA A 183 1.26 0.42 -3.91
CA ALA A 183 2.13 -0.54 -3.24
C ALA A 183 2.95 -1.44 -4.18
N TYR A 184 2.58 -1.54 -5.46
CA TYR A 184 3.23 -2.39 -6.47
C TYR A 184 3.77 -1.62 -7.67
N VAL A 185 3.74 -0.30 -7.66
CA VAL A 185 4.02 0.52 -8.85
C VAL A 185 5.44 0.34 -9.39
N GLU A 186 6.43 0.03 -8.55
CA GLU A 186 7.81 -0.23 -8.98
C GLU A 186 7.92 -1.43 -9.93
N PHE A 187 6.96 -2.37 -9.90
CA PHE A 187 6.96 -3.57 -10.76
C PHE A 187 6.31 -3.34 -12.14
N THR A 188 5.80 -2.15 -12.41
CA THR A 188 5.16 -1.84 -13.70
C THR A 188 6.18 -1.74 -14.83
N ASP A 189 5.80 -2.15 -16.03
CA ASP A 189 6.64 -2.02 -17.22
C ASP A 189 6.63 -0.57 -17.76
N ALA A 190 5.62 0.23 -17.39
CA ALA A 190 5.50 1.65 -17.76
C ALA A 190 6.37 2.53 -16.85
N GLY A 191 7.19 3.40 -17.45
CA GLY A 191 8.09 4.28 -16.71
C GLY A 191 7.40 5.43 -15.97
N ASP A 192 6.16 5.75 -16.33
CA ASP A 192 5.34 6.86 -15.81
C ASP A 192 4.07 6.39 -15.08
N ALA A 193 4.09 5.18 -14.53
CA ALA A 193 2.93 4.58 -13.89
C ALA A 193 2.53 5.26 -12.58
N SER A 194 3.47 5.88 -11.85
CA SER A 194 3.20 6.59 -10.61
C SER A 194 2.48 7.91 -10.85
N VAL A 195 1.58 8.26 -9.93
CA VAL A 195 0.86 9.55 -9.95
C VAL A 195 1.31 10.48 -8.82
N THR A 196 2.49 10.25 -8.23
CA THR A 196 3.01 11.08 -7.13
C THR A 196 3.20 12.54 -7.52
N ASP A 197 3.58 12.84 -8.75
CA ASP A 197 3.71 14.20 -9.30
C ASP A 197 2.37 14.94 -9.40
N LEU A 198 1.24 14.23 -9.40
CA LEU A 198 -0.09 14.86 -9.43
C LEU A 198 -0.51 15.42 -8.06
N VAL A 199 0.19 15.09 -6.97
CA VAL A 199 -0.10 15.60 -5.61
C VAL A 199 0.02 17.14 -5.55
N ASP A 200 0.89 17.72 -6.35
CA ASP A 200 1.00 19.18 -6.46
C ASP A 200 -0.13 19.82 -7.28
N ARG A 201 -0.79 19.03 -8.12
CA ARG A 201 -1.84 19.52 -9.03
C ARG A 201 -3.25 19.38 -8.45
N TYR A 202 -3.47 18.37 -7.60
CA TYR A 202 -4.79 18.06 -7.05
C TYR A 202 -4.76 17.97 -5.53
N ASP A 203 -5.33 18.96 -4.85
CA ASP A 203 -5.39 19.02 -3.38
C ASP A 203 -6.13 17.83 -2.75
N ASN A 204 -7.04 17.23 -3.51
CA ASN A 204 -7.84 16.07 -3.13
C ASN A 204 -7.25 14.73 -3.61
N LEU A 205 -5.94 14.67 -3.86
CA LEU A 205 -5.23 13.43 -4.20
C LEU A 205 -4.29 13.05 -3.06
N ALA A 206 -4.33 11.79 -2.67
CA ALA A 206 -3.39 11.15 -1.76
C ALA A 206 -2.84 9.88 -2.40
N VAL A 207 -1.54 9.63 -2.25
CA VAL A 207 -0.87 8.45 -2.82
C VAL A 207 -0.23 7.65 -1.69
N LEU A 208 -0.50 6.35 -1.65
CA LEU A 208 0.12 5.41 -0.71
C LEU A 208 1.32 4.72 -1.36
N ARG A 209 2.42 4.68 -0.63
CA ARG A 209 3.66 3.98 -1.03
C ARG A 209 4.14 3.09 0.12
N THR A 210 4.96 2.09 -0.17
CA THR A 210 5.48 1.19 0.86
C THR A 210 6.86 0.64 0.50
N LEU A 211 7.70 0.45 1.51
CA LEU A 211 8.96 -0.27 1.35
C LEU A 211 8.78 -1.80 1.47
N SER A 212 7.57 -2.29 1.71
CA SER A 212 7.29 -3.71 1.96
C SER A 212 7.44 -4.62 0.74
N LYS A 213 7.39 -4.10 -0.49
CA LYS A 213 7.32 -4.91 -1.73
C LYS A 213 8.62 -4.83 -2.53
N ALA A 214 8.82 -3.81 -3.33
CA ALA A 214 10.00 -3.66 -4.18
C ALA A 214 11.31 -3.50 -3.39
N TRP A 215 11.22 -2.95 -2.18
CA TRP A 215 12.35 -2.66 -1.32
C TRP A 215 12.71 -3.79 -0.35
N ALA A 216 12.02 -4.94 -0.42
CA ALA A 216 12.23 -6.13 0.42
C ALA A 216 12.16 -5.87 1.94
N LEU A 217 11.50 -4.80 2.38
CA LEU A 217 11.43 -4.36 3.78
C LEU A 217 10.03 -4.61 4.41
N ALA A 218 9.39 -5.73 4.04
CA ALA A 218 8.08 -6.08 4.59
C ALA A 218 8.08 -6.17 6.13
N GLY A 219 9.16 -6.69 6.72
CA GLY A 219 9.34 -6.78 8.17
C GLY A 219 9.62 -5.45 8.87
N ALA A 220 10.18 -4.46 8.17
CA ALA A 220 10.48 -3.15 8.75
C ALA A 220 9.22 -2.27 8.92
N ARG A 221 8.11 -2.60 8.26
CA ARG A 221 6.83 -1.88 8.41
C ARG A 221 6.92 -0.39 8.11
N ILE A 222 7.58 0.02 7.03
CA ILE A 222 7.66 1.42 6.59
C ILE A 222 6.75 1.64 5.38
N GLY A 223 5.81 2.55 5.54
CA GLY A 223 4.92 3.01 4.48
C GLY A 223 4.78 4.53 4.51
N SER A 224 4.38 5.10 3.40
CA SER A 224 4.29 6.54 3.19
C SER A 224 2.92 6.92 2.64
N LEU A 225 2.41 8.04 3.09
CA LEU A 225 1.31 8.77 2.50
C LEU A 225 1.86 10.08 1.92
N LEU A 226 1.57 10.32 0.67
CA LEU A 226 1.89 11.56 -0.02
C LEU A 226 0.58 12.29 -0.32
N ALA A 227 0.45 13.54 0.12
CA ALA A 227 -0.75 14.33 -0.08
C ALA A 227 -0.45 15.84 0.06
N ASN A 228 -1.48 16.67 -0.16
CA ASN A 228 -1.41 18.07 0.19
C ASN A 228 -0.94 18.26 1.64
N ALA A 229 -0.10 19.27 1.90
CA ALA A 229 0.48 19.55 3.22
C ALA A 229 -0.57 19.73 4.33
N GLU A 230 -1.76 20.25 4.00
CA GLU A 230 -2.86 20.39 4.97
C GLU A 230 -3.40 19.03 5.41
N VAL A 231 -3.52 18.06 4.48
CA VAL A 231 -3.93 16.68 4.79
C VAL A 231 -2.89 16.01 5.69
N ILE A 232 -1.61 16.16 5.37
CA ILE A 232 -0.50 15.62 6.19
C ILE A 232 -0.54 16.24 7.60
N SER A 233 -0.70 17.56 7.70
CA SER A 233 -0.82 18.23 8.99
C SER A 233 -2.01 17.76 9.81
N LEU A 234 -3.17 17.52 9.16
CA LEU A 234 -4.36 16.96 9.81
C LEU A 234 -4.09 15.58 10.40
N LEU A 235 -3.48 14.68 9.63
CA LEU A 235 -3.23 13.31 10.06
C LEU A 235 -2.20 13.23 11.19
N LYS A 236 -1.22 14.12 11.22
CA LYS A 236 -0.26 14.24 12.35
C LYS A 236 -0.95 14.52 13.69
N ARG A 237 -2.16 15.09 13.71
CA ARG A 237 -2.90 15.35 14.96
C ARG A 237 -3.42 14.09 15.63
N ILE A 238 -3.68 13.03 14.84
CA ILE A 238 -4.26 11.76 15.32
C ILE A 238 -3.29 10.59 15.25
N MET A 239 -2.12 10.81 14.67
CA MET A 239 -1.07 9.79 14.61
C MET A 239 -0.48 9.55 16.01
N PRO A 240 -0.15 8.28 16.35
CA PRO A 240 0.62 8.01 17.56
C PRO A 240 1.93 8.82 17.61
N PRO A 241 2.37 9.30 18.79
CA PRO A 241 3.50 10.21 18.88
C PRO A 241 4.86 9.60 18.47
N TYR A 242 5.01 8.27 18.56
CA TYR A 242 6.26 7.55 18.25
C TYR A 242 5.97 6.32 17.40
N PRO A 243 5.56 6.48 16.14
CA PRO A 243 5.05 5.35 15.35
C PRO A 243 6.14 4.43 14.81
N LEU A 244 7.37 4.93 14.65
CA LEU A 244 8.44 4.24 13.93
C LEU A 244 9.53 3.75 14.89
N PRO A 245 9.72 2.41 15.07
CA PRO A 245 10.83 1.87 15.86
C PRO A 245 12.18 2.19 15.23
N LEU A 246 13.18 2.55 16.03
CA LEU A 246 14.53 2.88 15.56
C LEU A 246 15.17 1.80 14.66
N PRO A 247 15.10 0.48 15.00
CA PRO A 247 15.65 -0.55 14.11
C PRO A 247 15.00 -0.59 12.72
N CYS A 248 13.72 -0.25 12.65
CA CYS A 248 12.99 -0.20 11.38
C CYS A 248 13.38 1.02 10.54
N VAL A 249 13.63 2.15 11.20
CA VAL A 249 14.13 3.38 10.56
C VAL A 249 15.54 3.15 10.00
N ASP A 250 16.43 2.52 10.78
CA ASP A 250 17.78 2.20 10.37
C ASP A 250 17.78 1.26 9.15
N ALA A 251 17.04 0.16 9.21
CA ALA A 251 16.87 -0.74 8.07
C ALA A 251 16.33 -0.03 6.82
N ALA A 252 15.40 0.92 6.97
CA ALA A 252 14.89 1.70 5.86
C ALA A 252 15.95 2.63 5.27
N LEU A 253 16.74 3.32 6.09
CA LEU A 253 17.83 4.19 5.63
C LEU A 253 18.91 3.42 4.87
N ILE A 254 19.27 2.22 5.34
CA ILE A 254 20.18 1.31 4.62
C ILE A 254 19.56 0.94 3.25
N GLY A 255 18.31 0.52 3.22
CA GLY A 255 17.60 0.17 1.98
C GLY A 255 17.46 1.34 1.01
N LEU A 256 17.39 2.58 1.51
CA LEU A 256 17.28 3.81 0.71
C LEU A 256 18.64 4.39 0.31
N SER A 257 19.76 3.84 0.79
CA SER A 257 21.11 4.21 0.33
C SER A 257 21.30 3.96 -1.16
N GLY A 258 22.31 4.55 -1.77
CA GLY A 258 22.61 4.35 -3.20
C GLY A 258 22.76 2.85 -3.56
N TRP A 259 23.41 2.07 -2.70
CA TRP A 259 23.53 0.62 -2.84
C TRP A 259 22.19 -0.10 -2.71
N GLY A 260 21.40 0.23 -1.68
CA GLY A 260 20.08 -0.35 -1.47
C GLY A 260 19.12 -0.08 -2.63
N GLN A 261 19.14 1.15 -3.17
CA GLN A 261 18.36 1.52 -4.34
C GLN A 261 18.78 0.75 -5.61
N ALA A 262 20.09 0.54 -5.81
CA ALA A 262 20.60 -0.26 -6.93
C ALA A 262 20.12 -1.70 -6.84
N ASN A 263 20.23 -2.32 -5.65
CA ASN A 263 19.77 -3.66 -5.36
C ASN A 263 18.24 -3.80 -5.57
N ALA A 264 17.44 -2.86 -5.09
CA ALA A 264 15.99 -2.88 -5.31
C ALA A 264 15.62 -2.81 -6.80
N ARG A 265 16.30 -1.97 -7.60
CA ARG A 265 16.09 -1.91 -9.05
C ARG A 265 16.44 -3.22 -9.76
N GLU A 266 17.54 -3.87 -9.37
CA GLU A 266 17.94 -5.17 -9.89
C GLU A 266 16.90 -6.24 -9.59
N HIS A 267 16.44 -6.35 -8.34
CA HIS A 267 15.40 -7.31 -7.94
C HIS A 267 14.08 -7.05 -8.68
N VAL A 268 13.68 -5.80 -8.86
CA VAL A 268 12.49 -5.45 -9.64
C VAL A 268 12.62 -5.91 -11.08
N ALA A 269 13.79 -5.74 -11.72
CA ALA A 269 14.04 -6.21 -13.08
C ALA A 269 13.92 -7.74 -13.20
N ILE A 270 14.52 -8.47 -12.25
CA ILE A 270 14.42 -9.94 -12.16
C ILE A 270 12.94 -10.36 -12.00
N VAL A 271 12.20 -9.74 -11.10
CA VAL A 271 10.78 -10.06 -10.89
C VAL A 271 9.94 -9.81 -12.15
N ARG A 272 10.18 -8.71 -12.88
CA ARG A 272 9.49 -8.42 -14.15
C ARG A 272 9.76 -9.51 -15.19
N GLU A 273 11.01 -9.91 -15.38
CA GLU A 273 11.41 -10.97 -16.30
C GLU A 273 10.74 -12.31 -15.92
N HIS A 274 10.84 -12.68 -14.63
CA HIS A 274 10.24 -13.93 -14.16
C HIS A 274 8.72 -13.90 -14.21
N ARG A 275 8.08 -12.75 -13.99
CA ARG A 275 6.64 -12.60 -14.20
C ARG A 275 6.23 -12.96 -15.62
N GLN A 276 6.94 -12.46 -16.63
CA GLN A 276 6.67 -12.76 -18.02
C GLN A 276 6.89 -14.24 -18.34
N ARG A 277 8.00 -14.83 -17.87
CA ARG A 277 8.30 -16.26 -18.03
C ARG A 277 7.23 -17.14 -17.38
N MET A 278 6.87 -16.86 -16.13
CA MET A 278 5.84 -17.60 -15.40
C MET A 278 4.48 -17.48 -16.10
N GLN A 279 4.10 -16.29 -16.53
CA GLN A 279 2.85 -16.09 -17.27
C GLN A 279 2.80 -16.93 -18.54
N GLY A 280 3.89 -16.94 -19.32
CA GLY A 280 4.00 -17.76 -20.53
C GLY A 280 4.00 -19.26 -20.25
N ALA A 281 4.63 -19.72 -19.18
CA ALA A 281 4.66 -21.12 -18.78
C ALA A 281 3.28 -21.59 -18.29
N LEU A 282 2.66 -20.85 -17.35
CA LEU A 282 1.36 -21.18 -16.79
C LEU A 282 0.25 -21.28 -17.84
N ARG A 283 0.23 -20.39 -18.85
CA ARG A 283 -0.75 -20.43 -19.94
C ARG A 283 -0.72 -21.72 -20.78
N ARG A 284 0.39 -22.46 -20.74
CA ARG A 284 0.55 -23.72 -21.48
C ARG A 284 0.23 -24.96 -20.66
N LEU A 285 0.00 -24.81 -19.34
CA LEU A 285 -0.30 -25.93 -18.47
C LEU A 285 -1.75 -26.39 -18.63
N PRO A 286 -2.01 -27.69 -18.77
CA PRO A 286 -3.36 -28.23 -18.65
C PRO A 286 -3.99 -27.84 -17.31
N GLY A 287 -5.30 -27.61 -17.31
CA GLY A 287 -6.04 -27.19 -16.12
C GLY A 287 -5.89 -25.71 -15.73
N VAL A 288 -5.03 -24.94 -16.44
CA VAL A 288 -4.99 -23.47 -16.33
C VAL A 288 -5.94 -22.88 -17.37
N ARG A 289 -6.99 -22.22 -16.90
CA ARG A 289 -7.99 -21.58 -17.75
C ARG A 289 -7.56 -20.20 -18.24
N GLU A 290 -6.95 -19.43 -17.36
CA GLU A 290 -6.54 -18.06 -17.66
C GLU A 290 -5.44 -17.61 -16.70
N VAL A 291 -4.48 -16.84 -17.20
CA VAL A 291 -3.52 -16.08 -16.39
C VAL A 291 -3.80 -14.62 -16.65
N LEU A 292 -4.30 -13.90 -15.64
CA LEU A 292 -4.66 -12.49 -15.76
C LEU A 292 -3.42 -11.65 -16.08
N PRO A 293 -3.54 -10.61 -16.93
CA PRO A 293 -2.46 -9.64 -17.12
C PRO A 293 -2.08 -8.99 -15.79
N SER A 294 -0.79 -8.87 -15.52
CA SER A 294 -0.32 -8.28 -14.26
C SER A 294 0.85 -7.34 -14.47
N GLN A 295 0.82 -6.23 -13.75
CA GLN A 295 1.90 -5.25 -13.62
C GLN A 295 2.47 -5.22 -12.18
N ALA A 296 2.07 -6.20 -11.34
CA ALA A 296 2.54 -6.37 -9.97
C ALA A 296 3.62 -7.48 -9.87
N ASN A 297 4.06 -7.80 -8.65
CA ASN A 297 4.98 -8.91 -8.38
C ASN A 297 4.28 -10.26 -8.17
N PHE A 298 3.09 -10.44 -8.75
CA PHE A 298 2.29 -11.67 -8.64
C PHE A 298 1.44 -11.85 -9.89
N LEU A 299 0.91 -13.06 -10.05
CA LEU A 299 -0.07 -13.43 -11.06
C LEU A 299 -1.33 -13.97 -10.39
N ALA A 300 -2.50 -13.54 -10.85
CA ALA A 300 -3.77 -14.20 -10.57
C ALA A 300 -4.03 -15.22 -11.68
N VAL A 301 -4.20 -16.47 -11.27
CA VAL A 301 -4.30 -17.63 -12.20
C VAL A 301 -5.61 -18.35 -11.92
N ARG A 302 -6.41 -18.56 -12.97
CA ARG A 302 -7.68 -19.30 -12.93
C ARG A 302 -7.44 -20.74 -13.34
N PHE A 303 -8.03 -21.66 -12.59
CA PHE A 303 -7.86 -23.11 -12.80
C PHE A 303 -9.21 -23.78 -13.00
N ASP A 304 -9.22 -24.96 -13.64
CA ASP A 304 -10.40 -25.80 -13.73
C ASP A 304 -10.83 -26.28 -12.34
N ASP A 305 -9.88 -26.67 -11.50
CA ASP A 305 -10.08 -26.96 -10.08
C ASP A 305 -9.05 -26.26 -9.20
N ALA A 306 -9.30 -25.00 -8.88
CA ALA A 306 -8.42 -24.22 -7.99
C ALA A 306 -8.33 -24.81 -6.57
N THR A 307 -9.32 -25.63 -6.14
CA THR A 307 -9.29 -26.27 -4.82
C THR A 307 -8.29 -27.40 -4.79
N ALA A 308 -8.28 -28.25 -5.81
CA ALA A 308 -7.30 -29.33 -5.95
C ALA A 308 -5.89 -28.76 -6.07
N VAL A 309 -5.71 -27.77 -6.96
CA VAL A 309 -4.41 -27.10 -7.18
C VAL A 309 -3.90 -26.48 -5.87
N TYR A 310 -4.74 -25.76 -5.11
CA TYR A 310 -4.34 -25.19 -3.83
C TYR A 310 -3.84 -26.25 -2.84
N ARG A 311 -4.55 -27.38 -2.73
CA ARG A 311 -4.16 -28.51 -1.86
C ARG A 311 -2.84 -29.14 -2.29
N GLN A 312 -2.64 -29.37 -3.59
CA GLN A 312 -1.41 -29.93 -4.15
C GLN A 312 -0.20 -29.07 -3.85
N LEU A 313 -0.32 -27.74 -4.06
CA LEU A 313 0.74 -26.78 -3.72
C LEU A 313 1.06 -26.83 -2.22
N LEU A 314 0.05 -26.88 -1.35
CA LEU A 314 0.25 -26.99 0.10
C LEU A 314 0.97 -28.28 0.49
N VAL A 315 0.59 -29.43 -0.09
CA VAL A 315 1.26 -30.72 0.16
C VAL A 315 2.72 -30.68 -0.28
N ALA A 316 3.02 -29.99 -1.37
CA ALA A 316 4.39 -29.75 -1.83
C ALA A 316 5.16 -28.69 -1.01
N GLY A 317 4.54 -28.14 0.06
CA GLY A 317 5.13 -27.10 0.91
C GLY A 317 5.17 -25.71 0.23
N ILE A 318 4.32 -25.47 -0.76
CA ILE A 318 4.21 -24.18 -1.48
C ILE A 318 2.94 -23.48 -1.03
N VAL A 319 3.08 -22.29 -0.41
CA VAL A 319 1.97 -21.50 0.08
C VAL A 319 1.68 -20.36 -0.91
N VAL A 320 0.51 -20.41 -1.54
CA VAL A 320 0.00 -19.34 -2.40
C VAL A 320 -1.21 -18.66 -1.77
N ARG A 321 -1.63 -17.53 -2.30
CA ARG A 321 -2.80 -16.83 -1.77
C ARG A 321 -4.09 -17.34 -2.40
N ASP A 322 -4.98 -17.86 -1.56
CA ASP A 322 -6.37 -18.15 -1.94
C ASP A 322 -7.14 -16.85 -2.11
N ILE A 323 -7.63 -16.61 -3.34
CA ILE A 323 -8.42 -15.43 -3.71
C ILE A 323 -9.83 -15.80 -4.19
N ARG A 324 -10.24 -17.07 -4.05
CA ARG A 324 -11.53 -17.58 -4.53
C ARG A 324 -12.76 -16.93 -3.89
N ARG A 325 -12.61 -16.31 -2.73
CA ARG A 325 -13.68 -15.59 -2.03
C ARG A 325 -13.99 -14.20 -2.63
N TYR A 326 -13.13 -13.70 -3.53
CA TYR A 326 -13.35 -12.41 -4.16
C TYR A 326 -14.34 -12.52 -5.32
N PRO A 327 -15.15 -11.48 -5.60
CA PRO A 327 -16.05 -11.45 -6.76
C PRO A 327 -15.32 -11.79 -8.05
N HIS A 328 -15.94 -12.62 -8.88
CA HIS A 328 -15.42 -13.07 -10.19
C HIS A 328 -14.09 -13.84 -10.17
N LEU A 329 -13.58 -14.25 -8.98
CA LEU A 329 -12.33 -14.98 -8.82
C LEU A 329 -12.51 -16.35 -8.13
N GLY A 330 -13.73 -16.95 -8.17
CA GLY A 330 -14.06 -18.20 -7.51
C GLY A 330 -13.21 -19.42 -7.91
N ASP A 331 -12.49 -19.31 -9.02
CA ASP A 331 -11.63 -20.32 -9.60
C ASP A 331 -10.13 -19.88 -9.63
N ALA A 332 -9.75 -18.85 -8.88
CA ALA A 332 -8.43 -18.24 -8.98
C ALA A 332 -7.58 -18.35 -7.71
N LEU A 333 -6.27 -18.47 -7.91
CA LEU A 333 -5.22 -18.33 -6.91
C LEU A 333 -4.28 -17.20 -7.29
N ARG A 334 -3.70 -16.49 -6.30
CA ARG A 334 -2.66 -15.50 -6.54
C ARG A 334 -1.30 -16.07 -6.17
N ILE A 335 -0.40 -16.12 -7.15
CA ILE A 335 0.95 -16.65 -7.03
C ILE A 335 1.93 -15.49 -7.09
N THR A 336 2.69 -15.27 -6.02
CA THR A 336 3.77 -14.26 -6.00
C THR A 336 4.93 -14.76 -6.85
N ILE A 337 5.60 -13.87 -7.57
CA ILE A 337 6.83 -14.18 -8.30
C ILE A 337 7.95 -14.29 -7.27
N GLY A 338 8.51 -15.48 -7.14
CA GLY A 338 9.62 -15.81 -6.26
C GLY A 338 10.97 -15.82 -7.01
N THR A 339 11.96 -16.46 -6.39
CA THR A 339 13.25 -16.72 -7.04
C THR A 339 13.08 -17.65 -8.25
N PRO A 340 14.08 -17.75 -9.15
CA PRO A 340 14.04 -18.71 -10.27
C PRO A 340 13.72 -20.14 -9.83
N GLU A 341 14.30 -20.58 -8.69
CA GLU A 341 14.14 -21.92 -8.13
C GLU A 341 12.73 -22.11 -7.56
N GLU A 342 12.22 -21.13 -6.84
CA GLU A 342 10.84 -21.16 -6.29
C GLU A 342 9.81 -21.21 -7.43
N ASN A 343 9.99 -20.39 -8.46
CA ASN A 343 9.12 -20.36 -9.62
C ASN A 343 9.15 -21.70 -10.40
N ALA A 344 10.34 -22.28 -10.60
CA ALA A 344 10.49 -23.59 -11.24
C ALA A 344 9.78 -24.70 -10.45
N ARG A 345 9.87 -24.66 -9.12
CA ARG A 345 9.20 -25.61 -8.22
C ARG A 345 7.68 -25.49 -8.31
N VAL A 346 7.13 -24.28 -8.37
CA VAL A 346 5.68 -24.07 -8.58
C VAL A 346 5.24 -24.70 -9.91
N LEU A 347 5.97 -24.45 -11.00
CA LEU A 347 5.64 -25.00 -12.33
C LEU A 347 5.72 -26.54 -12.34
N ALA A 348 6.73 -27.15 -11.72
CA ALA A 348 6.88 -28.60 -11.64
C ALA A 348 5.66 -29.25 -10.95
N VAL A 349 5.25 -28.74 -9.80
CA VAL A 349 4.08 -29.26 -9.06
C VAL A 349 2.79 -29.13 -9.90
N LEU A 350 2.61 -28.03 -10.60
CA LEU A 350 1.44 -27.82 -11.46
C LEU A 350 1.45 -28.74 -12.71
N GLN A 351 2.63 -29.08 -13.24
CA GLN A 351 2.78 -30.03 -14.35
C GLN A 351 2.45 -31.47 -13.94
N GLU A 352 2.96 -31.92 -12.79
CA GLU A 352 2.67 -33.25 -12.24
C GLU A 352 1.16 -33.42 -11.97
N ALA A 353 0.51 -32.40 -11.46
CA ALA A 353 -0.92 -32.37 -11.22
C ALA A 353 -1.74 -32.61 -12.50
N ALA A 354 -1.31 -32.04 -13.61
CA ALA A 354 -1.98 -32.14 -14.91
C ALA A 354 -1.80 -33.50 -15.56
N THR A 355 -0.78 -34.28 -15.18
CA THR A 355 -0.53 -35.65 -15.72
C THR A 355 -1.24 -36.73 -14.94
N CYS A 356 -1.74 -36.44 -13.72
CA CYS A 356 -2.44 -37.37 -12.86
C CYS A 356 -3.98 -37.21 -12.89
N ALA A 357 -4.51 -36.22 -13.61
CA ALA A 357 -5.93 -35.97 -13.81
C ALA A 357 -6.39 -36.47 -15.16
#